data_2b891185d8547f54243806566009ddbe
#
_entry.id   2b891185d8547f54243806566009ddbe
#
_cell.length_a   1.000
_cell.length_b   1.000
_cell.length_c   1.000
_cell.angle_alpha   90.00
_cell.angle_beta   90.00
_cell.angle_gamma   90.00
#
_symmetry.space_group_name_H-M   'P 1'
#
loop_
_entity.id
_entity.type
_entity.pdbx_description
1 polymer ?
#
loop_
_entity_poly.entity_id
_entity_poly.type
_entity_poly.pdbx_seq_one_letter_code
_entity_poly.pdbx_strand_id
1 'polypeptide(L)'
;LLAEAIEDLGQASSRNESFDLYFNGDKDKWIAAAYTLKARINLVMKNYSTALSEAGMGISSSSGDMMYNPRSAQNGQANLFWEILNGSRSGDLGNAKQGQTSYLIDLLDPSHSDYRGNAKTNEEARHGYYSIDETSASGNTGVAMGTEPQPMLTFSENQLIKAEASARTAGFSSGLSELNAYRAWLQTGGRLNANHNNATKFKYDAYVEADFVGGGMENSDGL
;
A
#
# COMPACT_ATOMS: atom_id res chain seq x y z
N LEU A 1 -20.65 7.46 -13.24
CA LEU A 1 -20.25 8.19 -12.02
C LEU A 1 -18.76 8.62 -12.04
N LEU A 2 -17.76 7.70 -12.04
CA LEU A 2 -16.34 8.12 -11.99
C LEU A 2 -15.89 8.85 -13.27
N ALA A 3 -16.39 8.47 -14.45
CA ALA A 3 -16.08 9.18 -15.69
C ALA A 3 -16.68 10.59 -15.70
N GLU A 4 -17.91 10.75 -15.26
CA GLU A 4 -18.56 12.04 -15.08
C GLU A 4 -17.81 12.90 -14.06
N ALA A 5 -17.40 12.33 -12.93
CA ALA A 5 -16.62 13.05 -11.92
C ALA A 5 -15.28 13.55 -12.47
N ILE A 6 -14.60 12.75 -13.31
CA ILE A 6 -13.36 13.18 -13.99
C ILE A 6 -13.63 14.31 -14.97
N GLU A 7 -14.72 14.24 -15.73
CA GLU A 7 -15.13 15.30 -16.66
C GLU A 7 -15.45 16.59 -15.91
N ASP A 8 -16.26 16.51 -14.84
CA ASP A 8 -16.62 17.65 -14.00
C ASP A 8 -15.39 18.30 -13.36
N LEU A 9 -14.45 17.50 -12.85
CA LEU A 9 -13.20 17.99 -12.29
C LEU A 9 -12.31 18.68 -13.35
N GLY A 10 -12.40 18.25 -14.60
CA GLY A 10 -11.71 18.87 -15.73
C GLY A 10 -12.22 20.28 -16.05
N GLN A 11 -13.45 20.65 -15.64
CA GLN A 11 -13.99 21.97 -15.87
C GLN A 11 -13.32 23.04 -14.99
N ALA A 12 -13.27 24.28 -15.48
CA ALA A 12 -12.81 25.41 -14.68
C ALA A 12 -13.77 25.63 -13.50
N SER A 13 -13.22 25.78 -12.29
CA SER A 13 -14.00 26.00 -11.07
C SER A 13 -13.43 27.15 -10.27
N SER A 14 -14.29 28.02 -9.77
CA SER A 14 -13.98 29.09 -8.83
C SER A 14 -14.21 28.70 -7.37
N ARG A 15 -14.31 27.40 -7.07
CA ARG A 15 -14.60 26.91 -5.71
C ARG A 15 -13.42 27.18 -4.77
N ASN A 16 -13.77 27.45 -3.51
CA ASN A 16 -12.78 27.65 -2.46
C ASN A 16 -12.13 26.31 -2.11
N GLU A 17 -10.85 26.20 -2.40
CA GLU A 17 -10.02 25.01 -2.22
C GLU A 17 -9.77 24.65 -0.76
N SER A 18 -9.91 25.62 0.16
CA SER A 18 -9.62 25.45 1.60
C SER A 18 -10.53 24.44 2.33
N PHE A 19 -11.62 24.02 1.74
CA PHE A 19 -12.52 22.99 2.30
C PHE A 19 -12.18 21.56 1.89
N ASP A 20 -11.27 21.37 0.93
CA ASP A 20 -10.80 20.03 0.54
C ASP A 20 -9.76 19.53 1.52
N LEU A 21 -10.16 18.56 2.36
CA LEU A 21 -9.34 17.97 3.41
C LEU A 21 -8.26 17.01 2.90
N TYR A 22 -8.34 16.58 1.65
CA TYR A 22 -7.43 15.57 1.09
C TYR A 22 -6.34 16.18 0.23
N PHE A 23 -6.69 17.05 -0.69
CA PHE A 23 -5.77 17.55 -1.72
C PHE A 23 -5.72 19.08 -1.81
N ASN A 24 -6.37 19.81 -0.88
CA ASN A 24 -6.43 21.27 -0.86
C ASN A 24 -6.94 21.87 -2.20
N GLY A 25 -7.89 21.20 -2.84
CA GLY A 25 -8.46 21.64 -4.12
C GLY A 25 -7.65 21.25 -5.35
N ASP A 26 -6.58 20.47 -5.21
CA ASP A 26 -5.79 19.96 -6.33
C ASP A 26 -6.63 18.95 -7.16
N LYS A 27 -7.20 19.46 -8.25
CA LYS A 27 -8.08 18.67 -9.13
C LYS A 27 -7.34 17.52 -9.82
N ASP A 28 -6.07 17.70 -10.15
CA ASP A 28 -5.29 16.66 -10.84
C ASP A 28 -5.08 15.45 -9.93
N LYS A 29 -4.89 15.67 -8.63
CA LYS A 29 -4.84 14.57 -7.65
C LYS A 29 -6.18 13.86 -7.49
N TRP A 30 -7.31 14.60 -7.49
CA TRP A 30 -8.64 14.00 -7.49
C TRP A 30 -8.90 13.17 -8.74
N ILE A 31 -8.51 13.66 -9.92
CA ILE A 31 -8.62 12.95 -11.18
C ILE A 31 -7.77 11.67 -11.15
N ALA A 32 -6.52 11.75 -10.68
CA ALA A 32 -5.65 10.59 -10.54
C ALA A 32 -6.20 9.55 -9.56
N ALA A 33 -6.77 9.99 -8.43
CA ALA A 33 -7.45 9.10 -7.48
C ALA A 33 -8.65 8.39 -8.11
N ALA A 34 -9.47 9.11 -8.89
CA ALA A 34 -10.61 8.54 -9.59
C ALA A 34 -10.17 7.49 -10.64
N TYR A 35 -9.08 7.74 -11.37
CA TYR A 35 -8.50 6.77 -12.31
C TYR A 35 -7.94 5.53 -11.59
N THR A 36 -7.26 5.70 -10.45
CA THR A 36 -6.81 4.56 -9.64
C THR A 36 -7.99 3.70 -9.17
N LEU A 37 -9.09 4.31 -8.74
CA LEU A 37 -10.30 3.57 -8.36
C LEU A 37 -10.94 2.85 -9.55
N LYS A 38 -10.99 3.47 -10.73
CA LYS A 38 -11.46 2.80 -11.97
C LYS A 38 -10.57 1.61 -12.32
N ALA A 39 -9.25 1.77 -12.20
CA ALA A 39 -8.28 0.70 -12.45
C ALA A 39 -8.50 -0.48 -11.49
N ARG A 40 -8.68 -0.22 -10.18
CA ARG A 40 -9.03 -1.24 -9.17
C ARG A 40 -10.28 -2.02 -9.57
N ILE A 41 -11.35 -1.32 -9.91
CA ILE A 41 -12.62 -1.95 -10.32
C ILE A 41 -12.42 -2.82 -11.56
N ASN A 42 -11.75 -2.31 -12.59
CA ASN A 42 -11.49 -3.06 -13.82
C ASN A 42 -10.57 -4.27 -13.59
N LEU A 43 -9.59 -4.17 -12.68
CA LEU A 43 -8.74 -5.31 -12.31
C LEU A 43 -9.58 -6.42 -11.67
N VAL A 44 -10.45 -6.10 -10.71
CA VAL A 44 -11.36 -7.05 -10.05
C VAL A 44 -12.31 -7.70 -11.06
N MET A 45 -12.78 -6.94 -12.04
CA MET A 45 -13.60 -7.44 -13.14
C MET A 45 -12.81 -8.22 -14.20
N LYS A 46 -11.48 -8.32 -14.05
CA LYS A 46 -10.55 -8.97 -15.00
C LYS A 46 -10.49 -8.28 -16.39
N ASN A 47 -10.88 -7.02 -16.45
CA ASN A 47 -10.73 -6.18 -17.63
C ASN A 47 -9.31 -5.60 -17.69
N TYR A 48 -8.30 -6.45 -17.82
CA TYR A 48 -6.89 -6.10 -17.61
C TYR A 48 -6.39 -4.98 -18.52
N SER A 49 -6.76 -4.96 -19.79
CA SER A 49 -6.35 -3.88 -20.72
C SER A 49 -6.91 -2.52 -20.28
N THR A 50 -8.17 -2.47 -19.85
CA THR A 50 -8.78 -1.26 -19.31
C THR A 50 -8.14 -0.87 -17.98
N ALA A 51 -7.91 -1.83 -17.07
CA ALA A 51 -7.24 -1.60 -15.79
C ALA A 51 -5.85 -0.98 -16.01
N LEU A 52 -5.07 -1.49 -16.97
CA LEU A 52 -3.74 -0.96 -17.29
C LEU A 52 -3.82 0.48 -17.82
N SER A 53 -4.74 0.74 -18.74
CA SER A 53 -4.96 2.09 -19.29
C SER A 53 -5.35 3.10 -18.22
N GLU A 54 -6.30 2.74 -17.37
CA GLU A 54 -6.76 3.59 -16.26
C GLU A 54 -5.66 3.81 -15.21
N ALA A 55 -4.90 2.75 -14.85
CA ALA A 55 -3.77 2.86 -13.93
C ALA A 55 -2.64 3.75 -14.48
N GLY A 56 -2.49 3.83 -15.82
CA GLY A 56 -1.57 4.75 -16.48
C GLY A 56 -1.89 6.23 -16.24
N MET A 57 -3.15 6.55 -15.95
CA MET A 57 -3.65 7.88 -15.61
C MET A 57 -3.86 8.06 -14.10
N GLY A 58 -3.66 7.01 -13.31
CA GLY A 58 -3.84 6.99 -11.86
C GLY A 58 -2.70 7.66 -11.10
N ILE A 59 -2.72 7.48 -9.78
CA ILE A 59 -1.72 8.04 -8.87
C ILE A 59 -0.33 7.53 -9.24
N SER A 60 0.54 8.45 -9.67
CA SER A 60 1.87 8.15 -10.23
C SER A 60 3.03 8.29 -9.24
N SER A 61 2.77 8.84 -8.05
CA SER A 61 3.76 8.98 -6.97
C SER A 61 3.06 9.07 -5.60
N SER A 62 3.78 8.75 -4.53
CA SER A 62 3.25 8.80 -3.16
C SER A 62 2.80 10.20 -2.71
N SER A 63 3.26 11.27 -3.37
CA SER A 63 2.76 12.64 -3.11
C SER A 63 1.32 12.87 -3.58
N GLY A 64 0.79 11.98 -4.41
CA GLY A 64 -0.60 11.97 -4.87
C GLY A 64 -1.51 11.03 -4.08
N ASP A 65 -1.00 10.35 -3.06
CA ASP A 65 -1.78 9.42 -2.26
C ASP A 65 -2.96 10.10 -1.57
N MET A 66 -4.14 9.48 -1.66
CA MET A 66 -5.31 9.87 -0.90
C MET A 66 -5.26 9.20 0.47
N MET A 67 -5.03 10.00 1.50
CA MET A 67 -4.81 9.53 2.86
C MET A 67 -5.84 10.10 3.82
N TYR A 68 -6.38 9.26 4.71
CA TYR A 68 -7.01 9.78 5.92
C TYR A 68 -5.89 10.23 6.88
N ASN A 69 -5.86 11.50 7.22
CA ASN A 69 -4.87 12.09 8.11
C ASN A 69 -5.49 12.33 9.50
N PRO A 70 -5.09 11.56 10.54
CA PRO A 70 -5.52 11.81 11.90
C PRO A 70 -5.12 13.22 12.37
N ARG A 71 -5.98 13.88 13.13
CA ARG A 71 -5.69 15.23 13.66
C ARG A 71 -4.84 15.18 14.91
N SER A 72 -5.01 14.14 15.72
CA SER A 72 -4.26 13.92 16.97
C SER A 72 -4.43 12.47 17.45
N ALA A 73 -3.63 12.05 18.43
CA ALA A 73 -3.82 10.78 19.13
C ALA A 73 -4.87 10.91 20.27
N GLN A 74 -6.10 11.31 19.93
CA GLN A 74 -7.24 11.47 20.84
C GLN A 74 -8.48 10.82 20.24
N ASN A 75 -9.38 10.33 21.10
CA ASN A 75 -10.64 9.69 20.67
C ASN A 75 -11.41 10.54 19.66
N GLY A 76 -11.82 9.92 18.57
CA GLY A 76 -12.55 10.53 17.48
C GLY A 76 -11.70 11.39 16.52
N GLN A 77 -10.38 11.43 16.70
CA GLN A 77 -9.44 12.20 15.88
C GLN A 77 -8.22 11.41 15.44
N ALA A 78 -8.02 10.23 16.04
CA ALA A 78 -6.84 9.40 15.84
C ALA A 78 -6.98 8.44 14.65
N ASN A 79 -5.91 7.72 14.40
CA ASN A 79 -5.89 6.56 13.51
C ASN A 79 -6.94 5.52 13.93
N LEU A 80 -7.64 4.89 12.98
CA LEU A 80 -8.73 3.97 13.27
C LEU A 80 -8.29 2.72 14.04
N PHE A 81 -7.09 2.21 13.81
CA PHE A 81 -6.54 1.11 14.62
C PHE A 81 -6.30 1.56 16.07
N TRP A 82 -5.77 2.76 16.24
CA TRP A 82 -5.57 3.35 17.57
C TRP A 82 -6.90 3.52 18.33
N GLU A 83 -7.96 3.96 17.65
CA GLU A 83 -9.30 4.09 18.25
C GLU A 83 -9.83 2.75 18.76
N ILE A 84 -9.63 1.66 18.01
CA ILE A 84 -10.01 0.31 18.44
C ILE A 84 -9.19 -0.13 19.65
N LEU A 85 -7.88 0.11 19.62
CA LEU A 85 -6.96 -0.26 20.71
C LEU A 85 -7.23 0.51 22.01
N ASN A 86 -7.63 1.77 21.90
CA ASN A 86 -7.96 2.60 23.04
C ASN A 86 -9.38 2.36 23.58
N GLY A 87 -10.17 1.54 22.90
CA GLY A 87 -11.52 1.15 23.27
C GLY A 87 -11.59 -0.23 23.94
N SER A 88 -12.80 -0.73 24.10
CA SER A 88 -13.09 -2.03 24.71
C SER A 88 -12.84 -3.22 23.75
N ARG A 89 -12.39 -2.99 22.52
CA ARG A 89 -12.23 -3.99 21.47
C ARG A 89 -10.78 -4.17 21.01
N SER A 90 -9.83 -3.88 21.88
CA SER A 90 -8.41 -3.98 21.55
C SER A 90 -7.98 -5.37 21.05
N GLY A 91 -8.51 -6.44 21.63
CA GLY A 91 -8.21 -7.81 21.21
C GLY A 91 -8.79 -8.24 19.85
N ASP A 92 -9.63 -7.41 19.22
CA ASP A 92 -10.25 -7.75 17.92
C ASP A 92 -9.30 -7.55 16.73
N LEU A 93 -8.16 -6.89 16.93
CA LEU A 93 -7.23 -6.60 15.82
C LEU A 93 -6.37 -7.79 15.41
N GLY A 94 -6.30 -8.85 16.23
CA GLY A 94 -5.61 -10.11 15.94
C GLY A 94 -4.15 -9.90 15.52
N ASN A 95 -3.20 -9.89 16.49
CA ASN A 95 -1.82 -9.60 16.17
C ASN A 95 -0.84 -10.51 16.91
N ALA A 96 0.35 -10.69 16.32
CA ALA A 96 1.41 -11.61 16.75
C ALA A 96 1.89 -11.40 18.22
N LYS A 97 1.76 -10.22 18.79
CA LYS A 97 2.27 -9.95 20.15
C LYS A 97 1.52 -10.69 21.26
N GLN A 98 0.32 -11.19 21.01
CA GLN A 98 -0.48 -11.95 21.96
C GLN A 98 -0.62 -13.45 21.62
N GLY A 99 0.26 -13.96 20.75
CA GLY A 99 0.17 -15.34 20.27
C GLY A 99 -0.93 -15.57 19.25
N GLN A 100 -1.57 -14.51 18.76
CA GLN A 100 -2.47 -14.54 17.62
C GLN A 100 -1.71 -13.97 16.41
N THR A 101 -1.58 -14.79 15.37
CA THR A 101 -0.89 -14.37 14.14
C THR A 101 -1.92 -14.04 13.08
N SER A 102 -1.67 -12.96 12.32
CA SER A 102 -2.35 -12.74 11.07
C SER A 102 -1.46 -13.22 9.93
N TYR A 103 -2.04 -13.76 8.88
CA TYR A 103 -1.29 -14.24 7.71
C TYR A 103 -0.34 -13.18 7.14
N LEU A 104 -0.73 -11.90 7.15
CA LEU A 104 0.17 -10.81 6.74
C LEU A 104 1.44 -10.76 7.61
N ILE A 105 1.30 -10.87 8.93
CA ILE A 105 2.44 -10.81 9.86
C ILE A 105 3.33 -12.03 9.65
N ASP A 106 2.75 -13.23 9.49
CA ASP A 106 3.50 -14.45 9.23
C ASP A 106 4.37 -14.35 7.97
N LEU A 107 3.83 -13.76 6.89
CA LEU A 107 4.58 -13.51 5.65
C LEU A 107 5.76 -12.53 5.82
N LEU A 108 5.70 -11.66 6.82
CA LEU A 108 6.71 -10.61 7.06
C LEU A 108 7.68 -10.96 8.19
N ASP A 109 7.37 -11.97 9.02
CA ASP A 109 8.20 -12.37 10.18
C ASP A 109 9.35 -13.30 9.74
N PRO A 110 10.62 -12.85 9.85
CA PRO A 110 11.76 -13.68 9.50
C PRO A 110 11.88 -14.99 10.28
N SER A 111 11.19 -15.14 11.40
CA SER A 111 11.19 -16.36 12.23
C SER A 111 10.07 -17.34 11.86
N HIS A 112 9.10 -16.94 11.01
CA HIS A 112 7.97 -17.78 10.63
C HIS A 112 8.24 -18.59 9.36
N SER A 113 7.67 -19.82 9.28
CA SER A 113 7.85 -20.72 8.13
C SER A 113 7.28 -20.16 6.82
N ASP A 114 6.28 -19.28 6.89
CA ASP A 114 5.64 -18.65 5.72
C ASP A 114 6.33 -17.34 5.29
N TYR A 115 7.45 -16.99 5.92
CA TYR A 115 8.20 -15.78 5.59
C TYR A 115 8.50 -15.67 4.09
N ARG A 116 8.20 -14.51 3.51
CA ARG A 116 8.39 -14.22 2.09
C ARG A 116 9.67 -13.44 1.78
N GLY A 117 10.50 -13.21 2.76
CA GLY A 117 11.86 -12.69 2.53
C GLY A 117 12.80 -13.73 1.90
N ASN A 118 13.79 -13.23 1.18
CA ASN A 118 14.80 -14.05 0.49
C ASN A 118 16.09 -13.24 0.28
N ALA A 119 17.04 -13.74 -0.50
CA ALA A 119 18.30 -13.04 -0.74
C ALA A 119 18.14 -11.64 -1.37
N LYS A 120 17.01 -11.37 -2.04
CA LYS A 120 16.67 -10.08 -2.66
C LYS A 120 15.61 -9.27 -1.90
N THR A 121 15.03 -9.83 -0.82
CA THR A 121 13.92 -9.24 -0.08
C THR A 121 14.09 -9.41 1.42
N ASN A 122 14.12 -8.29 2.16
CA ASN A 122 14.07 -8.27 3.62
C ASN A 122 12.85 -7.46 4.06
N GLU A 123 11.96 -8.08 4.83
CA GLU A 123 10.68 -7.49 5.28
C GLU A 123 10.69 -7.08 6.76
N GLU A 124 11.83 -7.12 7.45
CA GLU A 124 11.91 -6.86 8.90
C GLU A 124 11.33 -5.49 9.28
N ALA A 125 11.58 -4.45 8.49
CA ALA A 125 11.03 -3.12 8.74
C ALA A 125 9.50 -3.09 8.58
N ARG A 126 8.96 -3.77 7.56
CA ARG A 126 7.51 -3.88 7.35
C ARG A 126 6.85 -4.77 8.39
N HIS A 127 7.49 -5.84 8.81
CA HIS A 127 7.05 -6.63 9.96
C HIS A 127 6.87 -5.73 11.18
N GLY A 128 7.88 -4.95 11.55
CA GLY A 128 7.78 -4.01 12.67
C GLY A 128 6.69 -2.94 12.49
N TYR A 129 6.52 -2.42 11.27
CA TYR A 129 5.51 -1.39 10.98
C TYR A 129 4.07 -1.91 11.08
N TYR A 130 3.80 -3.13 10.60
CA TYR A 130 2.45 -3.73 10.61
C TYR A 130 2.13 -4.48 11.91
N SER A 131 3.13 -4.80 12.73
CA SER A 131 2.90 -5.41 14.04
C SER A 131 2.24 -4.44 15.00
N ILE A 132 1.11 -4.84 15.60
CA ILE A 132 0.30 -4.02 16.50
C ILE A 132 0.44 -4.56 17.93
N ASP A 133 0.73 -3.67 18.89
CA ASP A 133 0.64 -3.96 20.31
C ASP A 133 -0.79 -3.75 20.80
N GLU A 134 -1.51 -4.86 20.97
CA GLU A 134 -2.92 -4.85 21.41
C GLU A 134 -3.09 -4.47 22.88
N THR A 135 -2.00 -4.48 23.66
CA THR A 135 -2.05 -4.16 25.08
C THR A 135 -1.96 -2.66 25.37
N SER A 136 -1.51 -1.87 24.40
CA SER A 136 -1.28 -0.44 24.59
C SER A 136 -1.46 0.35 23.29
N ALA A 137 -2.48 1.17 23.21
CA ALA A 137 -2.66 2.07 22.07
C ALA A 137 -1.45 3.00 21.88
N SER A 138 -0.90 3.56 22.97
CA SER A 138 0.24 4.48 22.93
C SER A 138 1.59 3.80 22.64
N GLY A 139 1.69 2.49 22.77
CA GLY A 139 2.91 1.71 22.50
C GLY A 139 3.18 1.49 21.01
N ASN A 140 2.19 1.75 20.15
CA ASN A 140 2.32 1.52 18.73
C ASN A 140 3.05 2.66 18.02
N THR A 141 4.04 2.30 17.21
CA THR A 141 4.88 3.24 16.45
C THR A 141 4.78 3.05 14.92
N GLY A 142 4.02 2.04 14.48
CA GLY A 142 3.76 1.69 13.09
C GLY A 142 2.34 2.04 12.64
N VAL A 143 1.70 1.12 11.93
CA VAL A 143 0.37 1.29 11.30
C VAL A 143 -0.73 1.73 12.28
N ALA A 144 -0.61 1.37 13.55
CA ALA A 144 -1.55 1.71 14.62
C ALA A 144 -1.08 2.87 15.50
N MET A 145 -0.04 3.62 15.13
CA MET A 145 0.31 4.85 15.83
C MET A 145 -0.84 5.87 15.70
N GLY A 146 -1.19 6.56 16.79
CA GLY A 146 -2.38 7.42 16.85
C GLY A 146 -2.45 8.51 15.78
N THR A 147 -1.31 8.96 15.27
CA THR A 147 -1.21 9.98 14.22
C THR A 147 -0.76 9.41 12.86
N GLU A 148 -0.65 8.08 12.72
CA GLU A 148 -0.25 7.47 11.44
C GLU A 148 -1.36 7.65 10.39
N PRO A 149 -1.05 8.22 9.22
CA PRO A 149 -2.00 8.35 8.14
C PRO A 149 -2.44 6.99 7.58
N GLN A 150 -3.74 6.87 7.25
CA GLN A 150 -4.29 5.63 6.70
C GLN A 150 -4.53 5.73 5.20
N PRO A 151 -4.06 4.74 4.42
CA PRO A 151 -4.19 4.75 2.97
C PRO A 151 -5.65 4.49 2.54
N MET A 152 -6.14 5.27 1.58
CA MET A 152 -7.42 5.08 0.91
C MET A 152 -7.24 4.68 -0.55
N LEU A 153 -6.53 5.50 -1.33
CA LEU A 153 -6.10 5.25 -2.70
C LEU A 153 -4.63 5.67 -2.84
N THR A 154 -3.78 4.80 -3.34
CA THR A 154 -2.34 5.04 -3.25
C THR A 154 -1.59 4.72 -4.54
N PHE A 155 -0.44 5.37 -4.69
CA PHE A 155 0.58 5.02 -5.67
C PHE A 155 0.96 3.53 -5.59
N SER A 156 1.18 3.03 -4.36
CA SER A 156 1.53 1.63 -4.10
C SER A 156 0.52 0.66 -4.73
N GLU A 157 -0.76 0.89 -4.49
CA GLU A 157 -1.82 0.09 -5.09
C GLU A 157 -1.86 0.24 -6.61
N ASN A 158 -1.82 1.49 -7.11
CA ASN A 158 -1.86 1.76 -8.55
C ASN A 158 -0.70 1.08 -9.28
N GLN A 159 0.49 1.09 -8.69
CA GLN A 159 1.67 0.43 -9.27
C GLN A 159 1.54 -1.10 -9.31
N LEU A 160 0.94 -1.71 -8.28
CA LEU A 160 0.66 -3.15 -8.26
C LEU A 160 -0.43 -3.54 -9.27
N ILE A 161 -1.47 -2.69 -9.45
CA ILE A 161 -2.47 -2.86 -10.52
C ILE A 161 -1.78 -2.84 -11.90
N LYS A 162 -0.86 -1.90 -12.14
CA LYS A 162 -0.08 -1.84 -13.37
C LYS A 162 0.75 -3.11 -13.58
N ALA A 163 1.42 -3.59 -12.54
CA ALA A 163 2.24 -4.80 -12.62
C ALA A 163 1.40 -6.03 -13.01
N GLU A 164 0.28 -6.27 -12.34
CA GLU A 164 -0.59 -7.39 -12.65
C GLU A 164 -1.22 -7.24 -14.04
N ALA A 165 -1.81 -6.09 -14.35
CA ALA A 165 -2.46 -5.85 -15.63
C ALA A 165 -1.48 -5.94 -16.81
N SER A 166 -0.24 -5.44 -16.66
CA SER A 166 0.82 -5.58 -17.66
C SER A 166 1.21 -7.05 -17.88
N ALA A 167 1.37 -7.81 -16.78
CA ALA A 167 1.68 -9.24 -16.89
C ALA A 167 0.58 -10.01 -17.65
N ARG A 168 -0.68 -9.66 -17.41
CA ARG A 168 -1.85 -10.31 -18.04
C ARG A 168 -2.08 -9.90 -19.51
N THR A 169 -1.65 -8.71 -19.92
CA THR A 169 -1.92 -8.17 -21.27
C THR A 169 -0.71 -8.17 -22.18
N ALA A 170 0.49 -7.93 -21.65
CA ALA A 170 1.73 -7.79 -22.40
C ALA A 170 2.81 -8.81 -22.03
N GLY A 171 2.47 -9.75 -21.15
CA GLY A 171 3.34 -10.86 -20.75
C GLY A 171 4.22 -10.58 -19.54
N PHE A 172 4.87 -11.65 -19.06
CA PHE A 172 5.60 -11.69 -17.79
C PHE A 172 6.65 -10.58 -17.67
N SER A 173 7.50 -10.40 -18.68
CA SER A 173 8.57 -9.40 -18.66
C SER A 173 8.05 -7.96 -18.44
N SER A 174 6.88 -7.63 -19.02
CA SER A 174 6.24 -6.32 -18.84
C SER A 174 5.76 -6.14 -17.40
N GLY A 175 5.10 -7.15 -16.83
CA GLY A 175 4.68 -7.15 -15.43
C GLY A 175 5.86 -7.09 -14.47
N LEU A 176 6.93 -7.82 -14.77
CA LEU A 176 8.16 -7.80 -13.97
C LEU A 176 8.82 -6.42 -13.95
N SER A 177 8.81 -5.70 -15.08
CA SER A 177 9.32 -4.32 -15.15
C SER A 177 8.55 -3.40 -14.20
N GLU A 178 7.22 -3.45 -14.20
CA GLU A 178 6.38 -2.65 -13.29
C GLU A 178 6.56 -3.06 -11.82
N LEU A 179 6.68 -4.37 -11.55
CA LEU A 179 6.99 -4.87 -10.20
C LEU A 179 8.35 -4.34 -9.71
N ASN A 180 9.38 -4.36 -10.55
CA ASN A 180 10.70 -3.84 -10.19
C ASN A 180 10.69 -2.32 -9.98
N ALA A 181 9.88 -1.56 -10.70
CA ALA A 181 9.67 -0.13 -10.42
C ALA A 181 9.05 0.08 -9.02
N TYR A 182 8.08 -0.75 -8.64
CA TYR A 182 7.52 -0.75 -7.28
C TYR A 182 8.57 -1.12 -6.23
N ARG A 183 9.39 -2.15 -6.47
CA ARG A 183 10.47 -2.58 -5.56
C ARG A 183 11.52 -1.49 -5.40
N ALA A 184 11.87 -0.77 -6.46
CA ALA A 184 12.80 0.37 -6.39
C ALA A 184 12.24 1.49 -5.48
N TRP A 185 10.92 1.74 -5.52
CA TRP A 185 10.28 2.68 -4.59
C TRP A 185 10.30 2.14 -3.14
N LEU A 186 10.02 0.85 -2.91
CA LEU A 186 10.12 0.24 -1.59
C LEU A 186 11.55 0.34 -1.03
N GLN A 187 12.59 0.25 -1.88
CA GLN A 187 14.00 0.41 -1.49
C GLN A 187 14.33 1.81 -0.99
N THR A 188 13.48 2.82 -1.25
CA THR A 188 13.60 4.16 -0.63
C THR A 188 12.91 4.27 0.73
N GLY A 189 12.38 3.17 1.26
CA GLY A 189 11.57 3.13 2.48
C GLY A 189 10.05 3.05 2.21
N GLY A 190 9.62 3.33 0.97
CA GLY A 190 8.21 3.23 0.60
C GLY A 190 7.30 4.09 1.48
N ARG A 191 6.37 3.45 2.18
CA ARG A 191 5.42 4.10 3.10
C ARG A 191 5.79 3.99 4.58
N LEU A 192 6.97 3.46 4.89
CA LEU A 192 7.40 3.37 6.28
C LEU A 192 7.56 4.76 6.89
N ASN A 193 6.99 4.97 8.07
CA ASN A 193 7.21 6.21 8.82
C ASN A 193 8.64 6.25 9.42
N ALA A 194 9.02 7.37 10.00
CA ALA A 194 10.38 7.60 10.51
C ALA A 194 10.82 6.56 11.58
N ASN A 195 9.88 5.96 12.33
CA ASN A 195 10.21 4.96 13.35
C ASN A 195 10.64 3.62 12.73
N HIS A 196 10.19 3.33 11.52
CA HIS A 196 10.42 2.04 10.85
C HIS A 196 11.25 2.17 9.57
N ASN A 197 11.51 3.38 9.06
CA ASN A 197 12.32 3.59 7.85
C ASN A 197 13.82 3.47 8.20
N ASN A 198 14.25 2.23 8.44
CA ASN A 198 15.65 1.90 8.69
C ASN A 198 16.19 1.02 7.54
N ALA A 199 17.07 1.59 6.72
CA ALA A 199 17.61 0.94 5.53
C ALA A 199 18.38 -0.37 5.78
N THR A 200 18.76 -0.67 7.02
CA THR A 200 19.38 -1.97 7.37
C THR A 200 18.34 -3.08 7.57
N LYS A 201 17.06 -2.73 7.71
CA LYS A 201 15.94 -3.63 8.02
C LYS A 201 15.02 -3.88 6.84
N PHE A 202 15.33 -3.36 5.67
CA PHE A 202 14.59 -3.68 4.44
C PHE A 202 15.55 -3.80 3.26
N LYS A 203 15.14 -4.61 2.29
CA LYS A 203 15.85 -4.84 1.03
C LYS A 203 14.83 -5.20 -0.05
N TYR A 204 14.94 -4.57 -1.21
CA TYR A 204 14.06 -4.83 -2.34
C TYR A 204 14.86 -4.75 -3.66
N ASP A 205 15.83 -5.65 -3.83
CA ASP A 205 16.61 -5.75 -5.07
C ASP A 205 15.68 -6.16 -6.23
N ALA A 206 15.99 -5.71 -7.45
CA ALA A 206 15.23 -6.08 -8.63
C ALA A 206 15.24 -7.59 -8.86
N TYR A 207 14.07 -8.13 -9.19
CA TYR A 207 13.94 -9.51 -9.63
C TYR A 207 14.31 -9.64 -11.12
N VAL A 208 14.73 -10.84 -11.48
CA VAL A 208 14.92 -11.27 -12.87
C VAL A 208 14.00 -12.46 -13.17
N GLU A 209 13.80 -12.78 -14.43
CA GLU A 209 12.92 -13.89 -14.85
C GLU A 209 13.33 -15.23 -14.22
N ALA A 210 14.62 -15.47 -14.07
CA ALA A 210 15.15 -16.67 -13.43
C ALA A 210 14.73 -16.86 -11.95
N ASP A 211 14.33 -15.80 -11.27
CA ASP A 211 13.85 -15.91 -9.88
C ASP A 211 12.45 -16.58 -9.81
N PHE A 212 11.70 -16.63 -10.92
CA PHE A 212 10.32 -17.13 -11.01
C PHE A 212 10.18 -18.48 -11.74
N VAL A 213 11.23 -18.97 -12.35
CA VAL A 213 11.19 -20.32 -12.98
C VAL A 213 11.25 -21.40 -11.93
N GLY A 214 10.88 -22.64 -12.28
CA GLY A 214 10.91 -23.76 -11.34
C GLY A 214 12.29 -23.95 -10.70
N GLY A 215 12.34 -23.96 -9.36
CA GLY A 215 13.55 -23.94 -8.56
C GLY A 215 14.18 -22.56 -8.36
N GLY A 216 13.61 -21.50 -8.91
CA GLY A 216 14.00 -20.11 -8.66
C GLY A 216 13.54 -19.61 -7.30
N MET A 217 14.05 -18.45 -6.89
CA MET A 217 13.87 -17.88 -5.55
C MET A 217 12.39 -17.65 -5.17
N GLU A 218 11.55 -17.28 -6.13
CA GLU A 218 10.12 -17.05 -5.95
C GLU A 218 9.25 -18.24 -6.36
N ASN A 219 9.88 -19.35 -6.78
CA ASN A 219 9.20 -20.57 -7.20
C ASN A 219 10.04 -21.80 -6.84
N SER A 220 10.43 -21.91 -5.56
CA SER A 220 11.29 -23.00 -5.05
C SER A 220 10.68 -24.39 -5.25
N ASP A 221 9.35 -24.46 -5.23
CA ASP A 221 8.60 -25.71 -5.34
C ASP A 221 8.35 -26.15 -6.78
N GLY A 222 8.69 -25.32 -7.76
CA GLY A 222 8.64 -25.65 -9.18
C GLY A 222 7.23 -25.79 -9.75
N LEU A 223 6.25 -25.08 -9.18
CA LEU A 223 4.84 -25.10 -9.62
C LEU A 223 4.57 -24.23 -10.85
#